data_d5912dd7d9055dacdf58b6c8b1c09ee1
#
_entry.id   d5912dd7d9055dacdf58b6c8b1c09ee1
#
_cell.length_a   1.000
_cell.length_b   1.000
_cell.length_c   1.000
_cell.angle_alpha   90.00
_cell.angle_beta   90.00
_cell.angle_gamma   90.00
#
_symmetry.space_group_name_H-M   'P 1'
#
loop_
_entity.id
_entity.type
_entity.pdbx_description
1 polymer ?
#
loop_
_entity_poly.entity_id
_entity_poly.type
_entity_poly.pdbx_seq_one_letter_code
_entity_poly.pdbx_strand_id
1 'polypeptide(L)'
;MVVRLQIIPDSRQFLVLLPLGLFLGGCGGSSSPSEPVATDRPDAVVAQIQGREKAPGIVRWEPVDGLPRDVAIMESVFWEPADTDSLRMKIFNDARLPGSTVLEIGTGSGIVSLCCLQAGAAKVVASDLNPKAIENARFNAAEMGFTERFEARPVPRRAPEAWTVIKPEETFDFIISNPPWENRKPVSVEEFALYDPDFQLLQSLVAGARTRLRPNGRMWLAYGCVTAIRRIQEVAAEQQLSCTLLDDRSLDSLPEVFLPGMLIEIRVPEAR
;
A
#
# COMPACT_ATOMS: atom_id res chain seq x y z
N MET A 1 2.99 -21.20 -21.91
CA MET A 1 4.41 -20.95 -22.20
C MET A 1 4.71 -19.60 -21.54
N VAL A 2 5.23 -19.66 -20.32
CA VAL A 2 5.45 -18.46 -19.48
C VAL A 2 6.83 -17.91 -19.87
N VAL A 3 6.87 -16.74 -20.46
CA VAL A 3 8.13 -16.01 -20.73
C VAL A 3 8.52 -15.30 -19.44
N ARG A 4 9.52 -15.83 -18.73
CA ARG A 4 10.23 -15.10 -17.65
C ARG A 4 11.15 -14.08 -18.31
N LEU A 5 10.83 -12.81 -18.18
CA LEU A 5 11.83 -11.76 -18.42
C LEU A 5 12.76 -11.71 -17.19
N GLN A 6 14.03 -12.10 -17.40
CA GLN A 6 15.11 -11.81 -16.46
C GLN A 6 15.53 -10.35 -16.67
N ILE A 7 15.32 -9.53 -15.66
CA ILE A 7 15.88 -8.18 -15.60
C ILE A 7 17.26 -8.29 -14.95
N ILE A 8 18.29 -7.88 -15.67
CA ILE A 8 19.69 -7.76 -15.23
C ILE A 8 19.82 -6.40 -14.54
N PRO A 9 20.30 -6.29 -13.28
CA PRO A 9 20.52 -5.00 -12.65
C PRO A 9 21.84 -4.38 -13.17
N ASP A 10 21.75 -3.21 -13.78
CA ASP A 10 22.92 -2.39 -14.16
C ASP A 10 23.31 -1.49 -12.99
N SER A 11 24.44 -1.82 -12.36
CA SER A 11 25.04 -1.09 -11.24
C SER A 11 25.81 0.11 -11.77
N ARG A 12 25.29 1.33 -11.66
CA ARG A 12 26.08 2.56 -11.80
C ARG A 12 26.28 3.21 -10.45
N GLN A 13 27.50 3.07 -9.95
CA GLN A 13 28.05 3.78 -8.78
C GLN A 13 28.12 5.28 -9.10
N PHE A 14 27.43 6.10 -8.32
CA PHE A 14 27.71 7.53 -8.25
C PHE A 14 28.57 7.82 -7.03
N LEU A 15 29.82 8.16 -7.28
CA LEU A 15 30.78 8.65 -6.30
C LEU A 15 30.49 10.12 -6.01
N VAL A 16 29.98 10.45 -4.81
CA VAL A 16 29.85 11.84 -4.35
C VAL A 16 31.09 12.21 -3.54
N LEU A 17 31.89 13.10 -4.08
CA LEU A 17 33.02 13.74 -3.40
C LEU A 17 32.50 14.86 -2.50
N LEU A 18 32.69 14.74 -1.19
CA LEU A 18 32.50 15.83 -0.21
C LEU A 18 33.78 16.64 -0.09
N PRO A 19 33.71 17.98 -0.04
CA PRO A 19 34.88 18.81 0.22
C PRO A 19 35.21 18.87 1.72
N LEU A 20 36.50 18.67 2.05
CA LEU A 20 37.10 18.86 3.35
C LEU A 20 37.17 20.38 3.63
N GLY A 21 36.43 20.85 4.61
CA GLY A 21 36.59 22.21 5.16
C GLY A 21 37.33 22.18 6.49
N LEU A 22 38.56 22.69 6.51
CA LEU A 22 39.34 22.97 7.71
C LEU A 22 38.76 24.21 8.41
N PHE A 23 38.47 24.11 9.72
CA PHE A 23 38.44 25.30 10.61
C PHE A 23 39.21 25.02 11.89
N LEU A 24 40.18 25.89 12.10
CA LEU A 24 41.01 25.97 13.33
C LEU A 24 40.40 26.97 14.31
N GLY A 25 40.41 26.61 15.57
CA GLY A 25 40.75 27.53 16.66
C GLY A 25 39.61 28.02 17.56
N GLY A 26 39.79 27.82 18.87
CA GLY A 26 39.32 28.74 19.90
C GLY A 26 38.81 28.11 21.20
N CYS A 27 39.61 28.28 22.23
CA CYS A 27 39.51 27.81 23.61
C CYS A 27 38.26 28.18 24.43
N GLY A 28 37.94 27.30 25.39
CA GLY A 28 37.61 27.67 26.76
C GLY A 28 36.17 27.51 27.23
N GLY A 29 35.95 26.67 28.23
CA GLY A 29 34.81 26.81 29.14
C GLY A 29 34.18 25.51 29.65
N SER A 30 34.63 25.12 30.86
CA SER A 30 33.95 24.31 31.92
C SER A 30 32.93 23.23 31.53
N SER A 31 33.33 22.02 31.80
CA SER A 31 32.54 20.75 31.74
C SER A 31 31.64 20.57 32.95
N SER A 32 30.38 20.33 32.71
CA SER A 32 29.52 19.52 33.58
C SER A 32 29.46 18.10 33.02
N PRO A 33 29.43 17.04 33.84
CA PRO A 33 29.39 15.68 33.35
C PRO A 33 28.01 15.37 32.76
N SER A 34 27.95 15.15 31.46
CA SER A 34 26.77 14.56 30.78
C SER A 34 26.69 13.09 31.14
N GLU A 35 25.49 12.65 31.58
CA GLU A 35 25.17 11.24 31.74
C GLU A 35 25.44 10.48 30.42
N PRO A 36 25.91 9.22 30.50
CA PRO A 36 26.16 8.42 29.32
C PRO A 36 24.84 8.11 28.59
N VAL A 37 24.72 8.60 27.35
CA VAL A 37 23.71 8.12 26.40
C VAL A 37 23.89 6.61 26.30
N ALA A 38 22.82 5.88 26.61
CA ALA A 38 22.79 4.43 26.49
C ALA A 38 23.09 4.05 25.03
N THR A 39 24.31 3.60 24.78
CA THR A 39 24.67 3.00 23.49
C THR A 39 23.89 1.70 23.38
N ASP A 40 22.98 1.62 22.42
CA ASP A 40 22.30 0.39 22.04
C ASP A 40 23.37 -0.70 21.85
N ARG A 41 23.30 -1.74 22.67
CA ARG A 41 24.29 -2.81 22.64
C ARG A 41 24.18 -3.55 21.31
N PRO A 42 25.29 -3.74 20.57
CA PRO A 42 25.29 -4.49 19.30
C PRO A 42 24.61 -5.84 19.39
N ASP A 43 24.69 -6.48 20.57
CA ASP A 43 24.09 -7.79 20.85
C ASP A 43 22.55 -7.78 20.83
N ALA A 44 21.90 -6.66 21.20
CA ALA A 44 20.45 -6.53 21.18
C ALA A 44 19.94 -6.40 19.74
N VAL A 45 20.66 -5.70 18.87
CA VAL A 45 20.34 -5.55 17.45
C VAL A 45 20.53 -6.88 16.73
N VAL A 46 21.63 -7.61 17.00
CA VAL A 46 21.90 -8.93 16.41
C VAL A 46 20.85 -9.95 16.86
N ALA A 47 20.45 -9.96 18.14
CA ALA A 47 19.40 -10.86 18.63
C ALA A 47 18.02 -10.53 18.02
N GLN A 48 17.72 -9.26 17.75
CA GLN A 48 16.50 -8.83 17.10
C GLN A 48 16.45 -9.25 15.62
N ILE A 49 17.59 -9.17 14.91
CA ILE A 49 17.74 -9.64 13.52
C ILE A 49 17.58 -11.16 13.45
N GLN A 50 18.26 -11.91 14.33
CA GLN A 50 18.18 -13.37 14.38
C GLN A 50 16.80 -13.90 14.79
N GLY A 51 16.04 -13.15 15.61
CA GLY A 51 14.65 -13.48 15.97
C GLY A 51 13.66 -13.27 14.81
N ARG A 52 13.92 -12.28 13.94
CA ARG A 52 13.11 -11.99 12.75
C ARG A 52 13.19 -13.08 11.68
N GLU A 53 14.39 -13.67 11.46
CA GLU A 53 14.60 -14.72 10.46
C GLU A 53 13.86 -16.03 10.77
N LYS A 54 13.39 -16.22 12.01
CA LYS A 54 12.78 -17.48 12.49
C LYS A 54 11.27 -17.39 12.77
N ALA A 55 10.62 -16.27 12.45
CA ALA A 55 9.17 -16.18 12.66
C ALA A 55 8.43 -17.11 11.68
N PRO A 56 7.55 -18.00 12.17
CA PRO A 56 6.89 -19.01 11.33
C PRO A 56 6.11 -18.38 10.18
N GLY A 57 6.27 -18.92 8.96
CA GLY A 57 5.53 -18.50 7.77
C GLY A 57 6.07 -17.25 7.08
N ILE A 58 7.09 -16.57 7.61
CA ILE A 58 7.75 -15.45 6.92
C ILE A 58 8.79 -16.03 5.95
N VAL A 59 8.66 -15.67 4.67
CA VAL A 59 9.58 -16.11 3.61
C VAL A 59 10.69 -15.12 3.33
N ARG A 60 10.46 -13.82 3.60
CA ARG A 60 11.45 -12.75 3.43
C ARG A 60 11.04 -11.46 4.14
N TRP A 61 11.99 -10.55 4.28
CA TRP A 61 11.82 -9.19 4.73
C TRP A 61 12.25 -8.24 3.63
N GLU A 62 11.46 -7.20 3.37
CA GLU A 62 11.67 -6.28 2.27
C GLU A 62 11.66 -4.83 2.77
N PRO A 63 12.68 -4.04 2.46
CA PRO A 63 12.67 -2.61 2.76
C PRO A 63 11.63 -1.90 1.89
N VAL A 64 10.93 -0.94 2.49
CA VAL A 64 9.96 -0.09 1.79
C VAL A 64 10.21 1.36 2.15
N ASP A 65 10.43 2.18 1.14
CA ASP A 65 10.70 3.61 1.32
C ASP A 65 9.57 4.29 2.11
N GLY A 66 9.95 5.09 3.10
CA GLY A 66 9.03 5.80 3.97
C GLY A 66 8.50 5.01 5.16
N LEU A 67 8.74 3.69 5.24
CA LEU A 67 8.40 2.89 6.42
C LEU A 67 9.59 2.79 7.39
N PRO A 68 9.35 2.73 8.72
CA PRO A 68 10.41 2.73 9.71
C PRO A 68 11.14 1.38 9.85
N ARG A 69 10.58 0.31 9.29
CA ARG A 69 11.10 -1.07 9.34
C ARG A 69 10.77 -1.81 8.06
N ASP A 70 11.52 -2.89 7.80
CA ASP A 70 11.24 -3.82 6.72
C ASP A 70 9.85 -4.47 6.89
N VAL A 71 9.22 -4.77 5.79
CA VAL A 71 7.94 -5.47 5.72
C VAL A 71 8.19 -6.96 5.62
N ALA A 72 7.61 -7.75 6.53
CA ALA A 72 7.62 -9.20 6.44
C ALA A 72 6.66 -9.66 5.35
N ILE A 73 7.07 -10.64 4.54
CA ILE A 73 6.23 -11.27 3.53
C ILE A 73 6.03 -12.73 3.92
N MET A 74 4.76 -13.13 4.09
CA MET A 74 4.39 -14.51 4.39
C MET A 74 4.12 -15.33 3.12
N GLU A 75 4.19 -16.65 3.26
CA GLU A 75 3.82 -17.57 2.16
C GLU A 75 2.42 -17.25 1.63
N SER A 76 2.23 -17.42 0.32
CA SER A 76 0.97 -17.17 -0.40
C SER A 76 0.42 -15.74 -0.36
N VAL A 77 1.19 -14.77 0.14
CA VAL A 77 0.84 -13.35 0.10
C VAL A 77 1.50 -12.69 -1.11
N PHE A 78 0.69 -12.00 -1.91
CA PHE A 78 1.15 -11.27 -3.09
C PHE A 78 2.13 -10.17 -2.71
N TRP A 79 3.22 -10.07 -3.48
CA TRP A 79 4.23 -9.05 -3.31
C TRP A 79 4.79 -8.58 -4.66
N GLU A 80 4.33 -7.43 -5.09
CA GLU A 80 4.89 -6.66 -6.21
C GLU A 80 4.81 -5.17 -5.83
N PRO A 81 5.81 -4.64 -5.09
CA PRO A 81 5.75 -3.28 -4.56
C PRO A 81 5.72 -2.20 -5.64
N ALA A 82 6.26 -2.48 -6.84
CA ALA A 82 6.22 -1.55 -7.97
C ALA A 82 4.81 -1.21 -8.42
N ASP A 83 3.85 -2.11 -8.24
CA ASP A 83 2.43 -1.89 -8.57
C ASP A 83 1.83 -0.70 -7.82
N THR A 84 2.33 -0.42 -6.62
CA THR A 84 1.80 0.59 -5.71
C THR A 84 2.71 1.81 -5.52
N ASP A 85 3.80 1.95 -6.28
CA ASP A 85 4.75 3.06 -6.09
C ASP A 85 4.07 4.43 -6.21
N SER A 86 3.29 4.67 -7.26
CA SER A 86 2.56 5.92 -7.45
C SER A 86 1.53 6.17 -6.35
N LEU A 87 0.87 5.12 -5.87
CA LEU A 87 -0.11 5.18 -4.79
C LEU A 87 0.57 5.52 -3.45
N ARG A 88 1.69 4.88 -3.11
CA ARG A 88 2.47 5.15 -1.90
C ARG A 88 3.04 6.57 -1.90
N MET A 89 3.59 7.02 -3.03
CA MET A 89 4.02 8.41 -3.19
C MET A 89 2.87 9.40 -2.98
N LYS A 90 1.69 9.11 -3.50
CA LYS A 90 0.49 9.94 -3.31
C LYS A 90 0.09 10.00 -1.85
N ILE A 91 0.11 8.87 -1.13
CA ILE A 91 -0.20 8.76 0.30
C ILE A 91 0.71 9.68 1.12
N PHE A 92 2.03 9.59 0.94
CA PHE A 92 2.99 10.40 1.72
C PHE A 92 2.93 11.90 1.40
N ASN A 93 2.47 12.29 0.22
CA ASN A 93 2.41 13.68 -0.22
C ASN A 93 1.03 14.34 -0.08
N ASP A 94 0.00 13.64 0.41
CA ASP A 94 -1.33 14.22 0.56
C ASP A 94 -1.56 14.78 1.97
N ALA A 95 -1.62 16.11 2.09
CA ALA A 95 -1.77 16.82 3.36
C ALA A 95 -3.10 16.52 4.10
N ARG A 96 -4.05 15.83 3.48
CA ARG A 96 -5.35 15.46 4.09
C ARG A 96 -5.32 14.10 4.77
N LEU A 97 -4.27 13.31 4.53
CA LEU A 97 -4.17 11.97 5.08
C LEU A 97 -3.97 11.95 6.61
N PRO A 98 -3.15 12.84 7.22
CA PRO A 98 -3.03 12.92 8.67
C PRO A 98 -4.39 13.14 9.34
N GLY A 99 -4.69 12.30 10.35
CA GLY A 99 -5.95 12.34 11.08
C GLY A 99 -7.15 11.70 10.37
N SER A 100 -7.00 11.22 9.14
CA SER A 100 -8.06 10.60 8.35
C SER A 100 -8.38 9.16 8.79
N THR A 101 -9.58 8.71 8.41
CA THR A 101 -9.99 7.30 8.47
C THR A 101 -9.91 6.71 7.06
N VAL A 102 -9.13 5.64 6.91
CA VAL A 102 -8.84 4.99 5.63
C VAL A 102 -9.44 3.59 5.60
N LEU A 103 -9.98 3.19 4.45
CA LEU A 103 -10.31 1.80 4.13
C LEU A 103 -9.38 1.31 3.02
N GLU A 104 -8.74 0.17 3.22
CA GLU A 104 -8.02 -0.56 2.18
C GLU A 104 -8.77 -1.85 1.80
N ILE A 105 -9.02 -2.06 0.53
CA ILE A 105 -9.59 -3.28 -0.03
C ILE A 105 -8.49 -4.06 -0.75
N GLY A 106 -8.25 -5.32 -0.32
CA GLY A 106 -7.16 -6.15 -0.84
C GLY A 106 -5.82 -5.75 -0.23
N THR A 107 -5.64 -5.94 1.09
CA THR A 107 -4.48 -5.38 1.81
C THR A 107 -3.16 -6.14 1.56
N GLY A 108 -3.22 -7.43 1.16
CA GLY A 108 -2.03 -8.24 0.94
C GLY A 108 -1.09 -8.26 2.16
N SER A 109 0.15 -7.85 1.98
CA SER A 109 1.14 -7.71 3.06
C SER A 109 0.86 -6.55 4.04
N GLY A 110 -0.11 -5.69 3.72
CA GLY A 110 -0.41 -4.47 4.47
C GLY A 110 0.39 -3.24 4.02
N ILE A 111 1.21 -3.33 2.98
CA ILE A 111 2.14 -2.26 2.57
C ILE A 111 1.47 -0.89 2.42
N VAL A 112 0.30 -0.81 1.78
CA VAL A 112 -0.42 0.45 1.56
C VAL A 112 -1.03 0.97 2.86
N SER A 113 -1.65 0.09 3.67
CA SER A 113 -2.15 0.41 5.02
C SER A 113 -1.05 0.97 5.92
N LEU A 114 0.13 0.34 5.90
CA LEU A 114 1.29 0.79 6.70
C LEU A 114 1.77 2.17 6.27
N CYS A 115 1.80 2.45 4.96
CA CYS A 115 2.12 3.78 4.45
C CYS A 115 1.09 4.82 4.89
N CYS A 116 -0.21 4.50 4.90
CA CYS A 116 -1.25 5.39 5.42
C CYS A 116 -1.06 5.69 6.91
N LEU A 117 -0.79 4.66 7.72
CA LEU A 117 -0.56 4.80 9.17
C LEU A 117 0.71 5.61 9.47
N GLN A 118 1.78 5.39 8.71
CA GLN A 118 3.04 6.12 8.80
C GLN A 118 2.87 7.59 8.37
N ALA A 119 2.04 7.85 7.37
CA ALA A 119 1.68 9.21 6.94
C ALA A 119 0.68 9.90 7.89
N GLY A 120 0.31 9.26 9.01
CA GLY A 120 -0.47 9.88 10.08
C GLY A 120 -1.97 9.64 10.03
N ALA A 121 -2.48 8.68 9.23
CA ALA A 121 -3.90 8.29 9.30
C ALA A 121 -4.30 7.93 10.74
N ALA A 122 -5.45 8.41 11.20
CA ALA A 122 -5.93 8.12 12.55
C ALA A 122 -6.33 6.65 12.72
N LYS A 123 -6.91 6.07 11.69
CA LYS A 123 -7.32 4.65 11.66
C LYS A 123 -7.29 4.12 10.23
N VAL A 124 -6.83 2.89 10.08
CA VAL A 124 -6.97 2.11 8.84
C VAL A 124 -7.79 0.85 9.13
N VAL A 125 -8.85 0.66 8.36
CA VAL A 125 -9.57 -0.61 8.23
C VAL A 125 -9.11 -1.25 6.93
N ALA A 126 -8.70 -2.51 6.98
CA ALA A 126 -8.21 -3.24 5.83
C ALA A 126 -9.01 -4.54 5.65
N SER A 127 -9.19 -4.99 4.42
CA SER A 127 -9.84 -6.26 4.14
C SER A 127 -9.06 -7.07 3.12
N ASP A 128 -9.16 -8.39 3.19
CA ASP A 128 -8.58 -9.31 2.21
C ASP A 128 -9.32 -10.64 2.21
N LEU A 129 -9.37 -11.29 1.05
CA LEU A 129 -9.98 -12.61 0.87
C LEU A 129 -9.01 -13.73 1.27
N ASN A 130 -7.70 -13.49 1.18
CA ASN A 130 -6.66 -14.42 1.61
C ASN A 130 -6.43 -14.29 3.13
N PRO A 131 -6.74 -15.34 3.94
CA PRO A 131 -6.50 -15.29 5.39
C PRO A 131 -5.03 -15.05 5.76
N LYS A 132 -4.09 -15.48 4.91
CA LYS A 132 -2.65 -15.25 5.12
C LYS A 132 -2.28 -13.78 4.92
N ALA A 133 -2.94 -13.07 4.02
CA ALA A 133 -2.78 -11.62 3.88
C ALA A 133 -3.24 -10.89 5.16
N ILE A 134 -4.37 -11.28 5.74
CA ILE A 134 -4.85 -10.72 7.02
C ILE A 134 -3.84 -10.96 8.16
N GLU A 135 -3.29 -12.18 8.26
CA GLU A 135 -2.25 -12.53 9.24
C GLU A 135 -1.01 -11.66 9.02
N ASN A 136 -0.55 -11.57 7.78
CA ASN A 136 0.65 -10.82 7.39
C ASN A 136 0.51 -9.31 7.68
N ALA A 137 -0.60 -8.71 7.26
CA ALA A 137 -0.86 -7.28 7.48
C ALA A 137 -0.92 -6.93 8.98
N ARG A 138 -1.57 -7.79 9.81
CA ARG A 138 -1.60 -7.63 11.27
C ARG A 138 -0.22 -7.74 11.89
N PHE A 139 0.57 -8.73 11.45
CA PHE A 139 1.93 -8.90 11.92
C PHE A 139 2.78 -7.66 11.62
N ASN A 140 2.77 -7.17 10.38
CA ASN A 140 3.53 -5.99 9.99
C ASN A 140 3.07 -4.72 10.72
N ALA A 141 1.75 -4.55 10.94
CA ALA A 141 1.22 -3.44 11.72
C ALA A 141 1.70 -3.47 13.18
N ALA A 142 1.76 -4.66 13.78
CA ALA A 142 2.28 -4.84 15.14
C ALA A 142 3.79 -4.55 15.22
N GLU A 143 4.59 -5.04 14.27
CA GLU A 143 6.03 -4.77 14.18
C GLU A 143 6.37 -3.28 14.09
N MET A 144 5.48 -2.49 13.48
CA MET A 144 5.63 -1.03 13.33
C MET A 144 4.92 -0.21 14.43
N GLY A 145 4.29 -0.88 15.43
CA GLY A 145 3.62 -0.20 16.53
C GLY A 145 2.27 0.42 16.14
N PHE A 146 1.61 -0.08 15.10
CA PHE A 146 0.33 0.46 14.59
C PHE A 146 -0.91 -0.32 15.04
N THR A 147 -0.79 -1.32 15.93
CA THR A 147 -1.86 -2.23 16.34
C THR A 147 -3.16 -1.51 16.72
N GLU A 148 -3.09 -0.43 17.49
CA GLU A 148 -4.28 0.30 17.97
C GLU A 148 -5.00 1.08 16.87
N ARG A 149 -4.32 1.37 15.76
CA ARG A 149 -4.86 2.14 14.64
C ARG A 149 -5.17 1.30 13.41
N PHE A 150 -4.88 0.00 13.45
CA PHE A 150 -5.04 -0.94 12.34
C PHE A 150 -6.04 -2.04 12.67
N GLU A 151 -7.02 -2.21 11.78
CA GLU A 151 -8.03 -3.27 11.88
C GLU A 151 -8.10 -4.04 10.56
N ALA A 152 -7.74 -5.33 10.55
CA ALA A 152 -7.82 -6.17 9.35
C ALA A 152 -8.98 -7.18 9.46
N ARG A 153 -9.80 -7.27 8.41
CA ARG A 153 -11.03 -8.06 8.33
C ARG A 153 -10.96 -9.10 7.21
N PRO A 154 -11.07 -10.41 7.52
CA PRO A 154 -11.10 -11.44 6.50
C PRO A 154 -12.43 -11.42 5.74
N VAL A 155 -12.34 -11.39 4.40
CA VAL A 155 -13.50 -11.49 3.51
C VAL A 155 -13.81 -12.97 3.26
N PRO A 156 -15.06 -13.44 3.45
CA PRO A 156 -15.40 -14.82 3.17
C PRO A 156 -15.43 -15.10 1.67
N ARG A 157 -14.78 -16.19 1.23
CA ARG A 157 -14.69 -16.58 -0.20
C ARG A 157 -16.03 -16.72 -0.93
N ARG A 158 -17.11 -17.01 -0.19
CA ARG A 158 -18.48 -17.13 -0.75
C ARG A 158 -19.13 -15.79 -1.09
N ALA A 159 -18.55 -14.68 -0.64
CA ALA A 159 -19.04 -13.32 -0.85
C ALA A 159 -17.81 -12.38 -0.99
N PRO A 160 -17.12 -12.44 -2.14
CA PRO A 160 -15.83 -11.76 -2.34
C PRO A 160 -15.97 -10.27 -2.71
N GLU A 161 -17.18 -9.70 -2.57
CA GLU A 161 -17.41 -8.29 -2.92
C GLU A 161 -16.68 -7.33 -1.96
N ALA A 162 -16.38 -6.14 -2.45
CA ALA A 162 -15.58 -5.12 -1.76
C ALA A 162 -16.14 -4.75 -0.36
N TRP A 163 -17.46 -4.78 -0.19
CA TRP A 163 -18.13 -4.24 1.00
C TRP A 163 -18.63 -5.29 1.99
N THR A 164 -18.40 -6.59 1.72
CA THR A 164 -18.95 -7.70 2.51
C THR A 164 -18.68 -7.60 4.02
N VAL A 165 -17.49 -7.10 4.39
CA VAL A 165 -17.08 -6.98 5.80
C VAL A 165 -17.08 -5.54 6.31
N ILE A 166 -17.63 -4.62 5.52
CA ILE A 166 -17.76 -3.21 5.87
C ILE A 166 -19.20 -2.95 6.30
N LYS A 167 -19.39 -2.45 7.53
CA LYS A 167 -20.73 -2.20 8.06
C LYS A 167 -21.43 -1.09 7.29
N PRO A 168 -22.76 -1.12 7.16
CA PRO A 168 -23.50 -0.13 6.37
C PRO A 168 -23.25 1.32 6.79
N GLU A 169 -23.02 1.58 8.08
CA GLU A 169 -22.79 2.91 8.66
C GLU A 169 -21.36 3.41 8.53
N GLU A 170 -20.40 2.54 8.14
CA GLU A 170 -19.00 2.93 8.04
C GLU A 170 -18.74 3.76 6.78
N THR A 171 -18.15 4.93 6.98
CA THR A 171 -17.71 5.84 5.92
C THR A 171 -16.27 6.30 6.17
N PHE A 172 -15.56 6.62 5.09
CA PHE A 172 -14.12 6.85 5.11
C PHE A 172 -13.75 8.16 4.41
N ASP A 173 -12.67 8.78 4.86
CA ASP A 173 -12.06 9.93 4.20
C ASP A 173 -11.31 9.48 2.94
N PHE A 174 -10.69 8.28 3.02
CA PHE A 174 -10.03 7.65 1.89
C PHE A 174 -10.45 6.18 1.78
N ILE A 175 -10.69 5.76 0.54
CA ILE A 175 -10.79 4.35 0.17
C ILE A 175 -9.66 4.07 -0.81
N ILE A 176 -8.85 3.06 -0.54
CA ILE A 176 -7.63 2.80 -1.30
C ILE A 176 -7.60 1.32 -1.69
N SER A 177 -7.15 1.02 -2.91
CA SER A 177 -6.98 -0.36 -3.34
C SER A 177 -5.94 -0.48 -4.44
N ASN A 178 -5.13 -1.54 -4.37
CA ASN A 178 -4.43 -2.12 -5.50
C ASN A 178 -5.07 -3.50 -5.76
N PRO A 179 -6.22 -3.56 -6.42
CA PRO A 179 -6.98 -4.79 -6.58
C PRO A 179 -6.45 -5.64 -7.75
N PRO A 180 -6.99 -6.85 -7.98
CA PRO A 180 -6.65 -7.63 -9.16
C PRO A 180 -7.00 -6.90 -10.46
N TRP A 181 -6.17 -7.06 -11.50
CA TRP A 181 -6.25 -6.28 -12.74
C TRP A 181 -6.87 -7.00 -13.92
N GLU A 182 -6.78 -8.34 -13.97
CA GLU A 182 -7.16 -9.09 -15.14
C GLU A 182 -8.51 -9.80 -14.99
N ASN A 183 -9.35 -9.71 -16.03
CA ASN A 183 -10.62 -10.47 -16.10
C ASN A 183 -10.32 -11.93 -16.42
N ARG A 184 -10.03 -12.71 -15.38
CA ARG A 184 -9.79 -14.15 -15.46
C ARG A 184 -10.36 -14.86 -14.25
N LYS A 185 -10.66 -16.15 -14.38
CA LYS A 185 -11.14 -16.97 -13.27
C LYS A 185 -9.96 -17.49 -12.45
N PRO A 186 -9.84 -17.15 -11.17
CA PRO A 186 -8.82 -17.71 -10.30
C PRO A 186 -9.07 -19.18 -9.99
N VAL A 187 -8.02 -19.98 -9.89
CA VAL A 187 -8.09 -21.41 -9.51
C VAL A 187 -7.53 -21.67 -8.12
N SER A 188 -6.83 -20.70 -7.53
CA SER A 188 -6.33 -20.75 -6.15
C SER A 188 -6.65 -19.45 -5.40
N VAL A 189 -6.37 -19.40 -4.07
CA VAL A 189 -6.58 -18.19 -3.28
C VAL A 189 -5.56 -17.10 -3.62
N GLU A 190 -4.36 -17.51 -3.98
CA GLU A 190 -3.27 -16.61 -4.38
C GLU A 190 -3.60 -15.88 -5.68
N GLU A 191 -4.28 -16.55 -6.60
CA GLU A 191 -4.66 -15.97 -7.89
C GLU A 191 -5.76 -14.91 -7.80
N PHE A 192 -6.50 -14.82 -6.69
CA PHE A 192 -7.40 -13.68 -6.45
C PHE A 192 -6.67 -12.34 -6.27
N ALA A 193 -5.36 -12.36 -6.06
CA ALA A 193 -4.56 -11.15 -6.10
C ALA A 193 -4.29 -10.62 -7.53
N LEU A 194 -4.53 -11.45 -8.56
CA LEU A 194 -4.25 -11.13 -9.97
C LEU A 194 -5.52 -11.03 -10.81
N TYR A 195 -6.56 -11.83 -10.48
CA TYR A 195 -7.71 -12.05 -11.34
C TYR A 195 -9.03 -11.65 -10.67
N ASP A 196 -9.79 -10.84 -11.38
CA ASP A 196 -11.15 -10.39 -11.03
C ASP A 196 -12.14 -10.84 -12.11
N PRO A 197 -12.83 -12.00 -11.90
CA PRO A 197 -13.76 -12.53 -12.90
C PRO A 197 -14.87 -11.52 -13.21
N ASP A 198 -15.06 -11.23 -14.50
CA ASP A 198 -16.05 -10.27 -15.00
C ASP A 198 -15.96 -8.89 -14.38
N PHE A 199 -14.78 -8.54 -13.83
CA PHE A 199 -14.55 -7.29 -13.08
C PHE A 199 -15.55 -7.07 -11.95
N GLN A 200 -15.94 -8.13 -11.23
CA GLN A 200 -16.97 -8.05 -10.19
C GLN A 200 -16.51 -7.24 -8.98
N LEU A 201 -15.27 -7.45 -8.52
CA LEU A 201 -14.68 -6.67 -7.43
C LEU A 201 -14.56 -5.19 -7.82
N LEU A 202 -14.02 -4.91 -9.02
CA LEU A 202 -13.89 -3.56 -9.57
C LEU A 202 -15.24 -2.84 -9.61
N GLN A 203 -16.27 -3.49 -10.18
CA GLN A 203 -17.61 -2.90 -10.29
C GLN A 203 -18.22 -2.63 -8.91
N SER A 204 -18.16 -3.61 -8.01
CA SER A 204 -18.59 -3.48 -6.63
C SER A 204 -17.88 -2.30 -5.93
N LEU A 205 -16.56 -2.22 -6.05
CA LEU A 205 -15.73 -1.20 -5.43
C LEU A 205 -16.14 0.22 -5.89
N VAL A 206 -16.21 0.46 -7.19
CA VAL A 206 -16.55 1.78 -7.75
C VAL A 206 -18.01 2.14 -7.44
N ALA A 207 -18.95 1.22 -7.61
CA ALA A 207 -20.36 1.47 -7.34
C ALA A 207 -20.65 1.86 -5.88
N GLY A 208 -19.89 1.30 -4.92
CA GLY A 208 -20.03 1.63 -3.50
C GLY A 208 -19.45 2.98 -3.08
N ALA A 209 -18.66 3.64 -3.92
CA ALA A 209 -17.94 4.87 -3.55
C ALA A 209 -18.87 5.95 -2.97
N ARG A 210 -20.04 6.17 -3.60
CA ARG A 210 -21.00 7.21 -3.18
C ARG A 210 -21.51 7.05 -1.74
N THR A 211 -21.69 5.82 -1.28
CA THR A 211 -22.25 5.53 0.04
C THR A 211 -21.18 5.35 1.10
N ARG A 212 -19.92 5.19 0.70
CA ARG A 212 -18.79 4.85 1.56
C ARG A 212 -17.78 5.99 1.74
N LEU A 213 -17.73 6.92 0.82
CA LEU A 213 -16.92 8.12 0.97
C LEU A 213 -17.65 9.18 1.82
N ARG A 214 -16.94 9.77 2.76
CA ARG A 214 -17.37 10.99 3.46
C ARG A 214 -17.44 12.17 2.49
N PRO A 215 -18.10 13.27 2.83
CA PRO A 215 -18.01 14.51 2.06
C PRO A 215 -16.54 14.88 1.80
N ASN A 216 -16.20 15.20 0.56
CA ASN A 216 -14.83 15.46 0.10
C ASN A 216 -13.85 14.28 0.18
N GLY A 217 -14.34 13.07 0.53
CA GLY A 217 -13.55 11.84 0.53
C GLY A 217 -13.09 11.45 -0.88
N ARG A 218 -12.08 10.60 -0.94
CA ARG A 218 -11.46 10.15 -2.19
C ARG A 218 -11.26 8.65 -2.20
N MET A 219 -11.47 8.07 -3.38
CA MET A 219 -11.04 6.69 -3.63
C MET A 219 -9.83 6.73 -4.57
N TRP A 220 -8.75 6.04 -4.17
CA TRP A 220 -7.54 5.90 -4.99
C TRP A 220 -7.35 4.44 -5.35
N LEU A 221 -7.22 4.20 -6.65
CA LEU A 221 -7.05 2.87 -7.22
C LEU A 221 -5.76 2.81 -8.03
N ALA A 222 -4.96 1.76 -7.86
CA ALA A 222 -3.82 1.48 -8.69
C ALA A 222 -4.15 0.34 -9.67
N TYR A 223 -4.01 0.57 -10.97
CA TYR A 223 -4.28 -0.42 -12.00
C TYR A 223 -3.24 -0.38 -13.12
N GLY A 224 -2.78 -1.55 -13.54
CA GLY A 224 -1.86 -1.71 -14.66
C GLY A 224 -2.46 -2.51 -15.82
N CYS A 225 -3.79 -2.38 -16.07
CA CYS A 225 -4.48 -3.05 -17.15
C CYS A 225 -5.43 -2.07 -17.85
N VAL A 226 -5.25 -1.89 -19.17
CA VAL A 226 -6.02 -0.91 -19.97
C VAL A 226 -7.50 -1.21 -19.94
N THR A 227 -7.89 -2.48 -20.16
CA THR A 227 -9.31 -2.89 -20.15
C THR A 227 -9.96 -2.63 -18.79
N ALA A 228 -9.27 -2.92 -17.69
CA ALA A 228 -9.77 -2.63 -16.34
C ALA A 228 -9.95 -1.13 -16.11
N ILE A 229 -8.99 -0.29 -16.52
CA ILE A 229 -9.09 1.17 -16.35
C ILE A 229 -10.25 1.74 -17.16
N ARG A 230 -10.46 1.29 -18.39
CA ARG A 230 -11.63 1.68 -19.19
C ARG A 230 -12.93 1.28 -18.50
N ARG A 231 -12.99 0.07 -17.93
CA ARG A 231 -14.16 -0.38 -17.18
C ARG A 231 -14.42 0.46 -15.93
N ILE A 232 -13.37 0.90 -15.21
CA ILE A 232 -13.52 1.86 -14.10
C ILE A 232 -14.17 3.16 -14.58
N GLN A 233 -13.72 3.72 -15.71
CA GLN A 233 -14.27 4.95 -16.28
C GLN A 233 -15.76 4.80 -16.64
N GLU A 234 -16.13 3.66 -17.24
CA GLU A 234 -17.52 3.34 -17.57
C GLU A 234 -18.40 3.24 -16.32
N VAL A 235 -17.99 2.44 -15.32
CA VAL A 235 -18.76 2.27 -14.08
C VAL A 235 -18.84 3.59 -13.31
N ALA A 236 -17.78 4.39 -13.28
CA ALA A 236 -17.83 5.70 -12.65
C ALA A 236 -18.83 6.64 -13.33
N ALA A 237 -18.88 6.64 -14.67
CA ALA A 237 -19.85 7.41 -15.45
C ALA A 237 -21.30 6.94 -15.18
N GLU A 238 -21.54 5.62 -15.20
CA GLU A 238 -22.85 5.02 -14.86
C GLU A 238 -23.32 5.45 -13.44
N GLN A 239 -22.39 5.54 -12.49
CA GLN A 239 -22.66 5.94 -11.10
C GLN A 239 -22.59 7.48 -10.88
N GLN A 240 -22.42 8.27 -11.94
CA GLN A 240 -22.29 9.72 -11.87
C GLN A 240 -21.18 10.16 -10.90
N LEU A 241 -20.04 9.44 -10.90
CA LEU A 241 -18.84 9.75 -10.14
C LEU A 241 -17.82 10.49 -11.01
N SER A 242 -16.98 11.31 -10.40
CA SER A 242 -15.80 11.88 -11.07
C SER A 242 -14.70 10.82 -11.08
N CYS A 243 -14.17 10.51 -12.25
CA CYS A 243 -13.03 9.62 -12.45
C CYS A 243 -11.89 10.39 -13.13
N THR A 244 -10.73 10.47 -12.48
CA THR A 244 -9.57 11.19 -12.98
C THR A 244 -8.35 10.26 -12.97
N LEU A 245 -7.70 10.12 -14.12
CA LEU A 245 -6.38 9.46 -14.19
C LEU A 245 -5.33 10.47 -13.70
N LEU A 246 -4.59 10.11 -12.65
CA LEU A 246 -3.52 10.94 -12.07
C LEU A 246 -2.17 10.57 -12.69
N ASP A 247 -2.15 10.32 -13.98
CA ASP A 247 -1.01 9.83 -14.75
C ASP A 247 -1.09 10.43 -16.16
N ASP A 248 0.03 10.91 -16.68
CA ASP A 248 0.10 11.58 -17.98
C ASP A 248 0.23 10.60 -19.17
N ARG A 249 0.35 9.29 -18.90
CA ARG A 249 0.44 8.28 -19.95
C ARG A 249 -0.91 8.09 -20.64
N SER A 250 -0.89 8.00 -21.97
CA SER A 250 -2.10 7.71 -22.76
C SER A 250 -2.43 6.22 -22.75
N LEU A 251 -3.64 5.85 -22.34
CA LEU A 251 -4.11 4.46 -22.37
C LEU A 251 -4.02 3.83 -23.77
N ASP A 252 -4.17 4.63 -24.83
CA ASP A 252 -4.12 4.14 -26.23
C ASP A 252 -2.71 3.75 -26.68
N SER A 253 -1.69 4.19 -25.95
CA SER A 253 -0.27 3.90 -26.26
C SER A 253 0.34 2.83 -25.34
N LEU A 254 -0.39 2.38 -24.32
CA LEU A 254 0.09 1.38 -23.37
C LEU A 254 -0.22 -0.05 -23.83
N PRO A 255 0.62 -1.03 -23.47
CA PRO A 255 0.26 -2.44 -23.61
C PRO A 255 -0.91 -2.77 -22.69
N GLU A 256 -1.65 -3.85 -22.98
CA GLU A 256 -2.83 -4.26 -22.20
C GLU A 256 -2.54 -4.37 -20.70
N VAL A 257 -1.41 -4.96 -20.32
CA VAL A 257 -0.90 -4.99 -18.95
C VAL A 257 0.44 -4.28 -18.91
N PHE A 258 0.61 -3.37 -17.98
CA PHE A 258 1.79 -2.50 -17.88
C PHE A 258 2.18 -2.21 -16.44
N LEU A 259 3.44 -1.87 -16.23
CA LEU A 259 4.03 -1.44 -14.96
C LEU A 259 4.81 -0.12 -15.16
N PRO A 260 4.88 0.71 -14.12
CA PRO A 260 4.09 0.66 -12.89
C PRO A 260 2.60 0.92 -13.17
N GLY A 261 1.73 0.50 -12.23
CA GLY A 261 0.29 0.76 -12.32
C GLY A 261 -0.03 2.26 -12.38
N MET A 262 -1.12 2.59 -13.07
CA MET A 262 -1.66 3.95 -13.16
C MET A 262 -2.53 4.26 -11.94
N LEU A 263 -2.37 5.45 -11.38
CA LEU A 263 -3.18 5.90 -10.26
C LEU A 263 -4.46 6.59 -10.75
N ILE A 264 -5.60 6.18 -10.21
CA ILE A 264 -6.93 6.66 -10.55
C ILE A 264 -7.58 7.25 -9.30
N GLU A 265 -8.14 8.44 -9.41
CA GLU A 265 -8.94 9.06 -8.35
C GLU A 265 -10.43 9.05 -8.71
N ILE A 266 -11.25 8.50 -7.81
CA ILE A 266 -12.71 8.56 -7.88
C ILE A 266 -13.22 9.50 -6.77
N ARG A 267 -14.18 10.36 -7.10
CA ARG A 267 -14.84 11.27 -6.14
C ARG A 267 -16.34 11.30 -6.38
N VAL A 268 -17.07 11.57 -5.31
CA VAL A 268 -18.47 11.97 -5.41
C VAL A 268 -18.50 13.47 -5.75
N PRO A 269 -19.07 13.88 -6.88
CA PRO A 269 -19.23 15.30 -7.19
C PRO A 269 -20.07 16.00 -6.13
N GLU A 270 -19.73 17.26 -5.83
CA GLU A 270 -20.56 18.09 -4.97
C GLU A 270 -21.95 18.29 -5.61
N ALA A 271 -23.00 18.21 -4.79
CA ALA A 271 -24.35 18.56 -5.25
C ALA A 271 -24.36 20.04 -5.68
N ARG A 272 -24.76 20.29 -6.93
CA ARG A 272 -24.92 21.64 -7.46
C ARG A 272 -26.15 22.31 -6.86
#